data_4323ae3fc5aabd63b84b4397713ceb5e
#
_entry.id   4323ae3fc5aabd63b84b4397713ceb5e
#
_cell.length_a   1.000
_cell.length_b   1.000
_cell.length_c   1.000
_cell.angle_alpha   90.00
_cell.angle_beta   90.00
_cell.angle_gamma   90.00
#
_symmetry.space_group_name_H-M   'P 1'
#
loop_
_entity.id
_entity.type
_entity.pdbx_description
1 polymer ?
#
loop_
_entity_poly.entity_id
_entity_poly.type
_entity_poly.pdbx_seq_one_letter_code
_entity_poly.pdbx_strand_id
1 'polypeptide(L)'
;MDNLKEKVEEIGIFFESTGLTPMEARVFSLLLLSDPPQMDFFAIQEFLSASKSTISNALKRLMNEGRVDYMTKPGDRKRYFKVSPGKWLEQIKVQFAAVGPFVDTMREIRLIRENMDSKALNDSLLNIQNFFEFLSEEFPMIMAKWDQR
;
A
#
# COMPACT_ATOMS: atom_id res chain seq x y z
N MET A 1 -0.18 25.95 10.18
CA MET A 1 0.44 25.49 8.90
C MET A 1 1.72 24.67 9.14
N ASP A 2 2.62 25.14 9.96
CA ASP A 2 3.88 24.41 10.24
C ASP A 2 3.63 23.04 10.88
N ASN A 3 2.70 22.93 11.81
CA ASN A 3 2.36 21.67 12.47
C ASN A 3 1.80 20.60 11.47
N LEU A 4 1.02 20.99 10.46
CA LEU A 4 0.51 20.04 9.47
C LEU A 4 1.61 19.53 8.55
N LYS A 5 2.53 20.39 8.13
CA LYS A 5 3.68 19.98 7.31
C LYS A 5 4.57 18.98 8.06
N GLU A 6 4.87 19.25 9.32
CA GLU A 6 5.64 18.33 10.18
C GLU A 6 4.93 16.98 10.33
N LYS A 7 3.61 16.97 10.54
CA LYS A 7 2.83 15.74 10.65
C LYS A 7 2.75 14.96 9.34
N VAL A 8 2.64 15.64 8.21
CA VAL A 8 2.69 15.00 6.89
C VAL A 8 4.05 14.33 6.66
N GLU A 9 5.15 14.96 7.07
CA GLU A 9 6.49 14.36 7.00
C GLU A 9 6.61 13.14 7.92
N GLU A 10 6.25 13.28 9.19
CA GLU A 10 6.31 12.20 10.18
C GLU A 10 5.53 10.95 9.74
N ILE A 11 4.27 11.13 9.35
CA ILE A 11 3.40 10.05 8.88
C ILE A 11 3.87 9.54 7.51
N GLY A 12 4.39 10.43 6.66
CA GLY A 12 4.97 10.06 5.37
C GLY A 12 6.14 9.08 5.52
N ILE A 13 7.04 9.29 6.48
CA ILE A 13 8.15 8.35 6.77
C ILE A 13 7.61 6.97 7.13
N PHE A 14 6.55 6.90 7.93
CA PHE A 14 5.89 5.62 8.22
C PHE A 14 5.37 4.94 6.95
N PHE A 15 4.67 5.67 6.08
CA PHE A 15 4.14 5.08 4.85
C PHE A 15 5.21 4.70 3.82
N GLU A 16 6.37 5.35 3.82
CA GLU A 16 7.52 4.86 3.05
C GLU A 16 7.93 3.45 3.47
N SER A 17 7.90 3.16 4.78
CA SER A 17 8.22 1.82 5.30
C SER A 17 7.22 0.75 4.83
N THR A 18 6.04 1.14 4.37
CA THR A 18 5.03 0.25 3.80
C THR A 18 5.14 0.03 2.29
N GLY A 19 6.18 0.61 1.66
CA GLY A 19 6.47 0.42 0.23
C GLY A 19 6.02 1.56 -0.68
N LEU A 20 5.50 2.68 -0.14
CA LEU A 20 5.24 3.88 -0.93
C LEU A 20 6.54 4.63 -1.21
N THR A 21 6.63 5.26 -2.39
CA THR A 21 7.70 6.22 -2.66
C THR A 21 7.56 7.45 -1.74
N PRO A 22 8.63 8.24 -1.52
CA PRO A 22 8.56 9.43 -0.67
C PRO A 22 7.41 10.37 -1.02
N MET A 23 7.18 10.65 -2.30
CA MET A 23 6.10 11.55 -2.72
C MET A 23 4.70 10.91 -2.56
N GLU A 24 4.55 9.64 -2.90
CA GLU A 24 3.29 8.91 -2.67
C GLU A 24 2.91 8.93 -1.19
N ALA A 25 3.88 8.70 -0.31
CA ALA A 25 3.68 8.73 1.13
C ALA A 25 3.24 10.12 1.63
N ARG A 26 3.83 11.22 1.14
CA ARG A 26 3.44 12.59 1.51
C ARG A 26 2.06 12.96 0.98
N VAL A 27 1.76 12.64 -0.28
CA VAL A 27 0.43 12.86 -0.86
C VAL A 27 -0.64 12.11 -0.06
N PHE A 28 -0.40 10.84 0.26
CA PHE A 28 -1.33 10.03 1.01
C PHE A 28 -1.54 10.55 2.44
N SER A 29 -0.45 10.88 3.14
CA SER A 29 -0.49 11.47 4.48
C SER A 29 -1.22 12.82 4.50
N LEU A 30 -0.98 13.67 3.51
CA LEU A 30 -1.67 14.94 3.37
C LEU A 30 -3.18 14.75 3.21
N LEU A 31 -3.61 13.83 2.35
CA LEU A 31 -5.04 13.55 2.14
C LEU A 31 -5.71 12.91 3.37
N LEU A 32 -4.97 12.11 4.15
CA LEU A 32 -5.47 11.57 5.42
C LEU A 32 -5.70 12.64 6.48
N LEU A 33 -4.90 13.71 6.47
CA LEU A 33 -4.92 14.77 7.47
C LEU A 33 -5.70 16.01 7.01
N SER A 34 -6.13 16.06 5.75
CA SER A 34 -6.82 17.23 5.21
C SER A 34 -8.21 17.41 5.81
N ASP A 35 -8.58 18.66 6.09
CA ASP A 35 -9.92 19.09 6.45
C ASP A 35 -10.31 20.32 5.61
N PRO A 36 -11.33 20.22 4.75
CA PRO A 36 -12.16 19.04 4.46
C PRO A 36 -11.35 17.87 3.89
N PRO A 37 -11.84 16.60 3.99
CA PRO A 37 -11.08 15.41 3.65
C PRO A 37 -10.96 15.18 2.14
N GLN A 38 -10.61 16.24 1.42
CA GLN A 38 -10.39 16.26 -0.03
C GLN A 38 -9.58 17.49 -0.42
N MET A 39 -8.74 17.35 -1.43
CA MET A 39 -7.95 18.46 -1.97
C MET A 39 -7.92 18.41 -3.49
N ASP A 40 -7.94 19.58 -4.16
CA ASP A 40 -7.69 19.62 -5.59
C ASP A 40 -6.19 19.47 -5.90
N PHE A 41 -5.89 19.19 -7.16
CA PHE A 41 -4.52 18.93 -7.63
C PHE A 41 -3.54 20.06 -7.29
N PHE A 42 -3.96 21.32 -7.51
CA PHE A 42 -3.10 22.48 -7.30
C PHE A 42 -2.83 22.71 -5.82
N ALA A 43 -3.84 22.50 -4.96
CA ALA A 43 -3.66 22.61 -3.51
C ALA A 43 -2.65 21.57 -2.99
N ILE A 44 -2.71 20.33 -3.48
CA ILE A 44 -1.73 19.28 -3.14
C ILE A 44 -0.33 19.68 -3.62
N GLN A 45 -0.23 20.13 -4.88
CA GLN A 45 1.03 20.55 -5.48
C GLN A 45 1.68 21.71 -4.73
N GLU A 46 0.91 22.72 -4.38
CA GLU A 46 1.37 23.89 -3.63
C GLU A 46 1.84 23.51 -2.23
N PHE A 47 1.04 22.74 -1.51
CA PHE A 47 1.38 22.30 -0.16
C PHE A 47 2.70 21.53 -0.11
N LEU A 48 2.91 20.58 -1.02
CA LEU A 48 4.09 19.74 -1.09
C LEU A 48 5.26 20.37 -1.88
N SER A 49 5.06 21.54 -2.48
CA SER A 49 6.07 22.23 -3.29
C SER A 49 6.72 21.33 -4.34
N ALA A 50 5.92 20.51 -5.00
CA ALA A 50 6.39 19.50 -5.95
C ALA A 50 5.98 19.81 -7.39
N SER A 51 6.64 19.20 -8.37
CA SER A 51 6.31 19.37 -9.79
C SER A 51 4.96 18.72 -10.13
N LYS A 52 4.31 19.24 -11.18
CA LYS A 52 3.05 18.70 -11.70
C LYS A 52 3.17 17.21 -12.02
N SER A 53 4.24 16.80 -12.69
CA SER A 53 4.46 15.40 -13.06
C SER A 53 4.66 14.51 -11.85
N THR A 54 5.37 14.97 -10.84
CA THR A 54 5.59 14.23 -9.58
C THR A 54 4.29 13.97 -8.85
N ILE A 55 3.44 14.98 -8.67
CA ILE A 55 2.12 14.84 -8.04
C ILE A 55 1.19 13.95 -8.87
N SER A 56 1.16 14.14 -10.19
CA SER A 56 0.33 13.35 -11.09
C SER A 56 0.69 11.86 -11.01
N ASN A 57 1.98 11.52 -11.03
CA ASN A 57 2.44 10.14 -10.92
C ASN A 57 2.10 9.53 -9.56
N ALA A 58 2.30 10.27 -8.47
CA ALA A 58 1.95 9.81 -7.12
C ALA A 58 0.45 9.52 -6.98
N LEU A 59 -0.41 10.45 -7.41
CA LEU A 59 -1.87 10.28 -7.38
C LEU A 59 -2.32 9.09 -8.24
N LYS A 60 -1.75 8.93 -9.44
CA LYS A 60 -2.06 7.80 -10.32
C LYS A 60 -1.75 6.46 -9.66
N ARG A 61 -0.59 6.33 -9.03
CA ARG A 61 -0.22 5.11 -8.32
C ARG A 61 -1.12 4.85 -7.11
N LEU A 62 -1.39 5.86 -6.29
CA LEU A 62 -2.28 5.74 -5.14
C LEU A 62 -3.71 5.34 -5.55
N MET A 63 -4.21 5.84 -6.68
CA MET A 63 -5.50 5.43 -7.25
C MET A 63 -5.47 3.98 -7.75
N ASN A 64 -4.40 3.57 -8.44
CA ASN A 64 -4.25 2.20 -8.91
C ASN A 64 -4.18 1.19 -7.76
N GLU A 65 -3.63 1.59 -6.62
CA GLU A 65 -3.56 0.78 -5.40
C GLU A 65 -4.84 0.87 -4.54
N GLY A 66 -5.87 1.59 -5.00
CA GLY A 66 -7.14 1.75 -4.28
C GLY A 66 -7.07 2.59 -3.00
N ARG A 67 -5.96 3.28 -2.73
CA ARG A 67 -5.78 4.11 -1.53
C ARG A 67 -6.46 5.47 -1.65
N VAL A 68 -6.50 6.02 -2.85
CA VAL A 68 -7.04 7.35 -3.18
C VAL A 68 -8.04 7.21 -4.31
N ASP A 69 -9.03 8.05 -4.28
CA ASP A 69 -10.01 8.24 -5.35
C ASP A 69 -10.19 9.74 -5.60
N TYR A 70 -10.95 10.10 -6.61
CA TYR A 70 -11.32 11.49 -6.82
C TYR A 70 -12.82 11.65 -6.98
N MET A 71 -13.30 12.86 -6.74
CA MET A 71 -14.66 13.29 -7.03
C MET A 71 -14.67 14.58 -7.82
N THR A 72 -15.76 14.83 -8.52
CA THR A 72 -16.04 16.11 -9.19
C THR A 72 -17.22 16.77 -8.49
N LYS A 73 -17.32 18.10 -8.60
CA LYS A 73 -18.45 18.86 -8.08
C LYS A 73 -19.23 19.46 -9.25
N PRO A 74 -20.57 19.49 -9.19
CA PRO A 74 -21.38 20.12 -10.23
C PRO A 74 -20.94 21.58 -10.46
N GLY A 75 -20.71 21.95 -11.72
CA GLY A 75 -20.26 23.30 -12.09
C GLY A 75 -18.79 23.59 -11.87
N ASP A 76 -18.02 22.65 -11.34
CA ASP A 76 -16.57 22.77 -11.19
C ASP A 76 -15.85 21.78 -12.10
N ARG A 77 -14.77 22.24 -12.77
CA ARG A 77 -13.96 21.41 -13.64
C ARG A 77 -12.81 20.69 -12.92
N LYS A 78 -12.61 20.98 -11.63
CA LYS A 78 -11.55 20.41 -10.83
C LYS A 78 -11.90 18.99 -10.38
N ARG A 79 -10.86 18.17 -10.23
CA ARG A 79 -10.93 16.91 -9.50
C ARG A 79 -10.45 17.12 -8.07
N TYR A 80 -11.21 16.59 -7.14
CA TYR A 80 -10.88 16.61 -5.72
C TYR A 80 -10.47 15.23 -5.28
N PHE A 81 -9.23 15.07 -4.89
CA PHE A 81 -8.66 13.79 -4.46
C PHE A 81 -8.95 13.58 -2.97
N LYS A 82 -9.26 12.35 -2.62
CA LYS A 82 -9.59 11.93 -1.26
C LYS A 82 -9.11 10.51 -1.00
N VAL A 83 -8.89 10.17 0.25
CA VAL A 83 -8.65 8.78 0.64
C VAL A 83 -9.89 7.94 0.37
N SER A 84 -9.71 6.70 -0.03
CA SER A 84 -10.77 5.71 -0.26
C SER A 84 -10.65 4.56 0.75
N PRO A 85 -11.14 4.72 1.99
CA PRO A 85 -10.90 3.77 3.07
C PRO A 85 -11.41 2.37 2.78
N GLY A 86 -12.58 2.26 2.14
CA GLY A 86 -13.17 0.97 1.78
C GLY A 86 -12.32 0.19 0.76
N LYS A 87 -11.94 0.85 -0.33
CA LYS A 87 -11.06 0.24 -1.35
C LYS A 87 -9.69 -0.08 -0.77
N TRP A 88 -9.16 0.79 0.07
CA TRP A 88 -7.87 0.57 0.74
C TRP A 88 -7.92 -0.67 1.65
N LEU A 89 -8.96 -0.80 2.48
CA LEU A 89 -9.14 -1.98 3.32
C LEU A 89 -9.23 -3.27 2.49
N GLU A 90 -10.00 -3.27 1.40
CA GLU A 90 -10.10 -4.44 0.51
C GLU A 90 -8.75 -4.79 -0.13
N GLN A 91 -7.96 -3.80 -0.54
CA GLN A 91 -6.60 -4.05 -1.05
C GLN A 91 -5.66 -4.62 0.01
N ILE A 92 -5.76 -4.16 1.26
CA ILE A 92 -5.01 -4.75 2.37
C ILE A 92 -5.38 -6.23 2.54
N LYS A 93 -6.67 -6.56 2.55
CA LYS A 93 -7.14 -7.96 2.64
C LYS A 93 -6.60 -8.82 1.49
N VAL A 94 -6.65 -8.30 0.25
CA VAL A 94 -6.12 -9.00 -0.93
C VAL A 94 -4.61 -9.24 -0.80
N GLN A 95 -3.85 -8.27 -0.33
CA GLN A 95 -2.39 -8.42 -0.14
C GLN A 95 -2.06 -9.52 0.89
N PHE A 96 -2.79 -9.58 1.99
CA PHE A 96 -2.59 -10.63 3.00
C PHE A 96 -3.06 -12.01 2.52
N ALA A 97 -4.06 -12.07 1.63
CA ALA A 97 -4.53 -13.33 1.05
C ALA A 97 -3.62 -13.87 -0.07
N ALA A 98 -2.78 -13.02 -0.69
CA ALA A 98 -1.97 -13.36 -1.86
C ALA A 98 -0.69 -14.14 -1.52
N VAL A 99 -0.70 -15.00 -0.51
CA VAL A 99 0.47 -15.81 -0.11
C VAL A 99 0.62 -17.11 -0.92
N GLY A 100 -0.46 -17.62 -1.51
CA GLY A 100 -0.45 -18.86 -2.29
C GLY A 100 0.57 -18.88 -3.43
N PRO A 101 0.59 -17.91 -4.35
CA PRO A 101 1.56 -17.86 -5.44
C PRO A 101 3.01 -17.78 -4.95
N PHE A 102 3.25 -17.13 -3.80
CA PHE A 102 4.57 -17.09 -3.20
C PHE A 102 5.00 -18.49 -2.71
N VAL A 103 4.11 -19.23 -2.06
CA VAL A 103 4.37 -20.60 -1.61
C VAL A 103 4.71 -21.50 -2.80
N ASP A 104 3.94 -21.43 -3.88
CA ASP A 104 4.18 -22.23 -5.08
C ASP A 104 5.54 -21.92 -5.72
N THR A 105 5.91 -20.64 -5.81
CA THR A 105 7.23 -20.21 -6.29
C THR A 105 8.35 -20.72 -5.38
N MET A 106 8.18 -20.68 -4.06
CA MET A 106 9.18 -21.20 -3.12
C MET A 106 9.36 -22.71 -3.25
N ARG A 107 8.28 -23.47 -3.49
CA ARG A 107 8.36 -24.90 -3.78
C ARG A 107 9.17 -25.17 -5.07
N GLU A 108 8.88 -24.43 -6.12
CA GLU A 108 9.61 -24.55 -7.40
C GLU A 108 11.11 -24.26 -7.22
N ILE A 109 11.45 -23.16 -6.56
CA ILE A 109 12.85 -22.82 -6.25
C ILE A 109 13.54 -23.96 -5.48
N ARG A 110 12.88 -24.52 -4.48
CA ARG A 110 13.44 -25.61 -3.70
C ARG A 110 13.65 -26.88 -4.52
N LEU A 111 12.73 -27.24 -5.42
CA LEU A 111 12.90 -28.37 -6.33
C LEU A 111 14.12 -28.18 -7.24
N ILE A 112 14.31 -27.00 -7.81
CA ILE A 112 15.48 -26.67 -8.62
C ILE A 112 16.78 -26.81 -7.80
N ARG A 113 16.74 -26.41 -6.52
CA ARG A 113 17.90 -26.42 -5.64
C ARG A 113 18.16 -27.75 -4.92
N GLU A 114 17.32 -28.76 -5.09
CA GLU A 114 17.40 -30.03 -4.36
C GLU A 114 18.78 -30.71 -4.49
N ASN A 115 19.42 -30.56 -5.66
CA ASN A 115 20.73 -31.12 -5.96
C ASN A 115 21.87 -30.09 -5.90
N MET A 116 21.62 -28.89 -5.38
CA MET A 116 22.63 -27.86 -5.23
C MET A 116 23.30 -27.92 -3.85
N ASP A 117 24.59 -27.80 -3.83
CA ASP A 117 25.42 -27.91 -2.62
C ASP A 117 25.39 -26.61 -1.80
N SER A 118 24.28 -26.40 -1.08
CA SER A 118 24.11 -25.26 -0.19
C SER A 118 23.02 -25.55 0.87
N LYS A 119 23.35 -26.44 1.80
CA LYS A 119 22.43 -26.91 2.84
C LYS A 119 21.82 -25.74 3.65
N ALA A 120 22.64 -24.81 4.09
CA ALA A 120 22.19 -23.68 4.91
C ALA A 120 21.11 -22.82 4.21
N LEU A 121 21.30 -22.53 2.92
CA LEU A 121 20.31 -21.80 2.14
C LEU A 121 19.03 -22.62 1.93
N ASN A 122 19.19 -23.91 1.59
CA ASN A 122 18.04 -24.79 1.37
C ASN A 122 17.18 -24.95 2.63
N ASP A 123 17.79 -25.08 3.82
CA ASP A 123 17.10 -25.14 5.10
C ASP A 123 16.38 -23.79 5.40
N SER A 124 17.03 -22.66 5.11
CA SER A 124 16.41 -21.33 5.28
C SER A 124 15.21 -21.12 4.36
N LEU A 125 15.31 -21.55 3.09
CA LEU A 125 14.20 -21.47 2.14
C LEU A 125 13.03 -22.37 2.55
N LEU A 126 13.31 -23.52 3.13
CA LEU A 126 12.26 -24.39 3.71
C LEU A 126 11.51 -23.70 4.86
N ASN A 127 12.25 -23.03 5.75
CA ASN A 127 11.63 -22.29 6.85
C ASN A 127 10.74 -21.14 6.33
N ILE A 128 11.18 -20.40 5.31
CA ILE A 128 10.38 -19.37 4.67
C ILE A 128 9.11 -19.97 4.06
N GLN A 129 9.23 -21.06 3.31
CA GLN A 129 8.08 -21.75 2.73
C GLN A 129 7.08 -22.18 3.79
N ASN A 130 7.53 -22.87 4.84
CA ASN A 130 6.68 -23.36 5.93
C ASN A 130 5.94 -22.22 6.64
N PHE A 131 6.60 -21.06 6.83
CA PHE A 131 5.97 -19.88 7.42
C PHE A 131 4.83 -19.35 6.54
N PHE A 132 5.04 -19.24 5.23
CA PHE A 132 4.00 -18.78 4.32
C PHE A 132 2.88 -19.81 4.10
N GLU A 133 3.18 -21.10 4.14
CA GLU A 133 2.17 -22.17 4.16
C GLU A 133 1.26 -22.05 5.39
N PHE A 134 1.86 -21.88 6.56
CA PHE A 134 1.12 -21.64 7.81
C PHE A 134 0.20 -20.40 7.68
N LEU A 135 0.71 -19.28 7.19
CA LEU A 135 -0.11 -18.08 6.97
C LEU A 135 -1.26 -18.34 5.99
N SER A 136 -1.01 -19.09 4.93
CA SER A 136 -2.02 -19.44 3.91
C SER A 136 -3.17 -20.27 4.50
N GLU A 137 -2.89 -21.11 5.49
CA GLU A 137 -3.88 -21.93 6.19
C GLU A 137 -4.67 -21.12 7.22
N GLU A 138 -4.00 -20.27 8.00
CA GLU A 138 -4.60 -19.52 9.10
C GLU A 138 -5.36 -18.27 8.65
N PHE A 139 -4.91 -17.61 7.59
CA PHE A 139 -5.49 -16.34 7.17
C PHE A 139 -6.99 -16.39 6.82
N PRO A 140 -7.51 -17.42 6.12
CA PRO A 140 -8.95 -17.55 5.90
C PRO A 140 -9.78 -17.60 7.18
N MET A 141 -9.27 -18.24 8.24
CA MET A 141 -9.94 -18.30 9.54
C MET A 141 -9.95 -16.94 10.23
N ILE A 142 -8.86 -16.18 10.12
CA ILE A 142 -8.77 -14.81 10.64
C ILE A 142 -9.79 -13.92 9.95
N MET A 143 -9.90 -14.02 8.62
CA MET A 143 -10.87 -13.25 7.84
C MET A 143 -12.31 -13.62 8.17
N ALA A 144 -12.62 -14.92 8.33
CA ALA A 144 -13.95 -15.36 8.74
C ALA A 144 -14.36 -14.80 10.12
N LYS A 145 -13.42 -14.71 11.06
CA LYS A 145 -13.66 -14.07 12.37
C LYS A 145 -13.89 -12.56 12.25
N TRP A 146 -13.18 -11.90 11.33
CA TRP A 146 -13.38 -10.48 11.08
C TRP A 146 -14.77 -10.20 10.52
N ASP A 147 -15.20 -10.97 9.52
CA ASP A 147 -16.48 -10.77 8.83
C ASP A 147 -17.70 -11.06 9.73
N GLN A 148 -17.51 -11.71 10.89
CA GLN A 148 -18.55 -11.96 11.90
C GLN A 148 -18.69 -10.83 12.93
N ARG A 149 -17.92 -9.78 12.88
CA ARG A 149 -17.98 -8.62 13.80
C ARG A 149 -18.99 -7.58 13.34
#